data_06928f7ea66b4166b65d8c98940213eb
#
_entry.id   06928f7ea66b4166b65d8c98940213eb
#
_cell.length_a   1.000
_cell.length_b   1.000
_cell.length_c   1.000
_cell.angle_alpha   90.00
_cell.angle_beta   90.00
_cell.angle_gamma   90.00
#
_symmetry.space_group_name_H-M   'P 1'
#
loop_
_entity.id
_entity.type
_entity.pdbx_description
1 polymer ?
#
loop_
_entity_poly.entity_id
_entity_poly.type
_entity_poly.pdbx_seq_one_letter_code
_entity_poly.pdbx_strand_id
1 'polypeptide(L)'
;MIRCLFLVLAMMLMAAPAFAVNPDEVLADPALEARARALSAELRCMVCQNQSIDDSNADLAKDLRLLVRERITDGDSDEAVLNYIVSRYGEFVLLKPRFSMKTGLLWGAPVLLVLAGGLSLLFLARRRAGKPTGSKLTAEEQAQLTELLKK
;
A
#
# COMPACT_ATOMS: atom_id res chain seq x y z
N MET A 1 4.40 2.56 -38.18
CA MET A 1 3.81 2.67 -36.84
C MET A 1 3.10 1.37 -36.43
N ILE A 2 2.19 0.81 -37.22
CA ILE A 2 1.46 -0.44 -36.91
C ILE A 2 2.43 -1.64 -36.66
N ARG A 3 3.49 -1.81 -37.47
CA ARG A 3 4.49 -2.86 -37.28
C ARG A 3 5.22 -2.76 -35.91
N CYS A 4 5.57 -1.55 -35.48
CA CYS A 4 6.20 -1.35 -34.16
C CYS A 4 5.22 -1.66 -33.01
N LEU A 5 3.94 -1.32 -33.19
CA LEU A 5 2.90 -1.63 -32.19
C LEU A 5 2.71 -3.14 -32.03
N PHE A 6 2.69 -3.90 -33.15
CA PHE A 6 2.62 -5.35 -33.13
C PHE A 6 3.85 -6.00 -32.49
N LEU A 7 5.05 -5.48 -32.71
CA LEU A 7 6.27 -5.99 -32.08
C LEU A 7 6.27 -5.73 -30.56
N VAL A 8 5.85 -4.56 -30.11
CA VAL A 8 5.72 -4.23 -28.68
C VAL A 8 4.67 -5.11 -28.02
N LEU A 9 3.53 -5.31 -28.67
CA LEU A 9 2.45 -6.17 -28.17
C LEU A 9 2.90 -7.64 -28.08
N ALA A 10 3.61 -8.13 -29.12
CA ALA A 10 4.18 -9.49 -29.11
C ALA A 10 5.23 -9.67 -28.02
N MET A 11 6.05 -8.66 -27.75
CA MET A 11 7.06 -8.67 -26.68
C MET A 11 6.43 -8.66 -25.28
N MET A 12 5.32 -7.96 -25.09
CA MET A 12 4.54 -7.99 -23.83
C MET A 12 3.86 -9.35 -23.58
N LEU A 13 3.44 -10.06 -24.63
CA LEU A 13 2.82 -11.38 -24.52
C LEU A 13 3.83 -12.52 -24.21
N MET A 14 5.13 -12.29 -24.38
CA MET A 14 6.19 -13.25 -24.08
C MET A 14 6.76 -13.14 -22.65
N ALA A 15 6.23 -12.25 -21.80
CA ALA A 15 6.62 -12.18 -20.40
C ALA A 15 6.15 -13.43 -19.64
N ALA A 16 7.03 -14.42 -19.50
CA ALA A 16 6.77 -15.59 -18.69
C ALA A 16 6.79 -15.22 -17.20
N PRO A 17 5.87 -15.75 -16.38
CA PRO A 17 5.93 -15.56 -14.94
C PRO A 17 7.22 -16.18 -14.40
N ALA A 18 8.04 -15.38 -13.72
CA ALA A 18 9.22 -15.88 -13.01
C ALA A 18 8.77 -16.32 -11.61
N PHE A 19 8.93 -17.63 -11.32
CA PHE A 19 8.67 -18.17 -10.00
C PHE A 19 9.94 -18.15 -9.16
N ALA A 20 9.88 -17.56 -7.96
CA ALA A 20 10.99 -17.54 -7.01
C ALA A 20 11.09 -18.81 -6.16
N VAL A 21 10.00 -19.59 -6.10
CA VAL A 21 9.93 -20.84 -5.34
C VAL A 21 10.52 -21.98 -6.16
N ASN A 22 11.48 -22.71 -5.59
CA ASN A 22 12.09 -23.84 -6.25
C ASN A 22 11.20 -25.09 -6.14
N PRO A 23 11.22 -26.01 -7.13
CA PRO A 23 10.42 -27.23 -7.10
C PRO A 23 10.73 -28.16 -5.90
N ASP A 24 11.94 -28.10 -5.35
CA ASP A 24 12.38 -28.87 -4.19
C ASP A 24 11.81 -28.37 -2.84
N GLU A 25 11.24 -27.16 -2.83
CA GLU A 25 10.59 -26.59 -1.65
C GLU A 25 9.11 -26.96 -1.54
N VAL A 26 8.48 -27.37 -2.64
CA VAL A 26 7.02 -27.53 -2.75
C VAL A 26 6.54 -28.75 -1.97
N LEU A 27 5.48 -28.58 -1.17
CA LEU A 27 4.85 -29.68 -0.44
C LEU A 27 4.07 -30.60 -1.41
N ALA A 28 4.05 -31.90 -1.10
CA ALA A 28 3.33 -32.90 -1.90
C ALA A 28 1.80 -32.71 -1.85
N ASP A 29 1.28 -32.15 -0.76
CA ASP A 29 -0.15 -31.79 -0.62
C ASP A 29 -0.41 -30.41 -1.21
N PRO A 30 -1.19 -30.29 -2.31
CA PRO A 30 -1.49 -29.00 -2.94
C PRO A 30 -2.24 -28.03 -2.04
N ALA A 31 -3.05 -28.52 -1.10
CA ALA A 31 -3.81 -27.66 -0.18
C ALA A 31 -2.89 -27.02 0.86
N LEU A 32 -1.94 -27.79 1.41
CA LEU A 32 -0.93 -27.28 2.33
C LEU A 32 0.04 -26.34 1.62
N GLU A 33 0.41 -26.65 0.38
CA GLU A 33 1.29 -25.77 -0.42
C GLU A 33 0.62 -24.44 -0.74
N ALA A 34 -0.66 -24.43 -1.15
CA ALA A 34 -1.40 -23.20 -1.39
C ALA A 34 -1.46 -22.33 -0.13
N ARG A 35 -1.65 -22.95 1.03
CA ARG A 35 -1.64 -22.27 2.33
C ARG A 35 -0.25 -21.72 2.68
N ALA A 36 0.81 -22.49 2.44
CA ALA A 36 2.19 -22.06 2.67
C ALA A 36 2.56 -20.85 1.80
N ARG A 37 2.14 -20.83 0.55
CA ARG A 37 2.37 -19.73 -0.37
C ARG A 37 1.58 -18.48 0.05
N ALA A 38 0.34 -18.63 0.48
CA ALA A 38 -0.46 -17.52 0.97
C ALA A 38 0.21 -16.83 2.17
N LEU A 39 0.70 -17.61 3.15
CA LEU A 39 1.45 -17.08 4.30
C LEU A 39 2.79 -16.46 3.87
N SER A 40 3.52 -17.09 2.95
CA SER A 40 4.78 -16.56 2.44
C SER A 40 4.63 -15.21 1.73
N ALA A 41 3.50 -14.97 1.08
CA ALA A 41 3.17 -13.70 0.45
C ALA A 41 2.89 -12.57 1.47
N GLU A 42 2.58 -12.90 2.74
CA GLU A 42 2.39 -11.94 3.82
C GLU A 42 3.68 -11.60 4.57
N LEU A 43 4.74 -12.39 4.36
CA LEU A 43 6.02 -12.25 5.04
C LEU A 43 7.04 -11.51 4.16
N ARG A 44 7.76 -10.59 4.79
CA ARG A 44 8.79 -9.76 4.14
C ARG A 44 10.13 -10.47 4.09
N CYS A 45 10.78 -10.43 2.94
CA CYS A 45 12.20 -10.76 2.83
C CYS A 45 13.01 -9.62 3.47
N MET A 46 13.71 -9.90 4.55
CA MET A 46 14.40 -8.87 5.34
C MET A 46 15.69 -8.34 4.69
N VAL A 47 16.20 -9.03 3.67
CA VAL A 47 17.42 -8.64 2.91
C VAL A 47 17.10 -8.13 1.50
N CYS A 48 15.81 -8.01 1.16
CA CYS A 48 15.33 -7.58 -0.15
C CYS A 48 14.68 -6.20 -0.07
N GLN A 49 14.43 -5.59 -1.24
CA GLN A 49 13.75 -4.29 -1.33
C GLN A 49 12.21 -4.44 -1.16
N ASN A 50 11.77 -4.78 0.05
CA ASN A 50 10.34 -4.86 0.40
C ASN A 50 9.52 -5.93 -0.36
N GLN A 51 10.18 -6.97 -0.89
CA GLN A 51 9.52 -8.12 -1.52
C GLN A 51 8.99 -9.09 -0.46
N SER A 52 7.99 -9.90 -0.85
CA SER A 52 7.60 -11.06 -0.04
C SER A 52 8.65 -12.16 -0.11
N ILE A 53 8.63 -13.09 0.85
CA ILE A 53 9.49 -14.27 0.77
C ILE A 53 9.02 -15.23 -0.35
N ASP A 54 7.78 -15.13 -0.81
CA ASP A 54 7.28 -15.92 -1.95
C ASP A 54 7.85 -15.44 -3.29
N ASP A 55 8.16 -14.13 -3.40
CA ASP A 55 8.67 -13.47 -4.62
C ASP A 55 10.20 -13.31 -4.64
N SER A 56 10.89 -13.70 -3.56
CA SER A 56 12.33 -13.47 -3.41
C SER A 56 13.15 -14.74 -3.57
N ASN A 57 14.25 -14.65 -4.35
CA ASN A 57 15.24 -15.72 -4.53
C ASN A 57 16.39 -15.66 -3.51
N ALA A 58 16.36 -14.77 -2.51
CA ALA A 58 17.39 -14.70 -1.49
C ALA A 58 17.39 -15.96 -0.60
N ASP A 59 18.58 -16.38 -0.16
CA ASP A 59 18.72 -17.58 0.69
C ASP A 59 17.87 -17.47 1.97
N LEU A 60 17.86 -16.29 2.63
CA LEU A 60 17.02 -16.06 3.81
C LEU A 60 15.52 -16.19 3.51
N ALA A 61 15.07 -15.79 2.31
CA ALA A 61 13.69 -15.98 1.90
C ALA A 61 13.36 -17.47 1.72
N LYS A 62 14.29 -18.24 1.16
CA LYS A 62 14.18 -19.72 1.04
C LYS A 62 14.07 -20.36 2.42
N ASP A 63 14.95 -20.00 3.35
CA ASP A 63 14.92 -20.55 4.71
C ASP A 63 13.60 -20.26 5.42
N LEU A 64 13.07 -19.04 5.27
CA LEU A 64 11.77 -18.67 5.84
C LEU A 64 10.62 -19.43 5.18
N ARG A 65 10.65 -19.63 3.87
CA ARG A 65 9.64 -20.45 3.17
C ARG A 65 9.64 -21.91 3.62
N LEU A 66 10.82 -22.49 3.83
CA LEU A 66 10.95 -23.84 4.37
C LEU A 66 10.41 -23.92 5.79
N LEU A 67 10.73 -22.94 6.64
CA LEU A 67 10.21 -22.86 8.01
C LEU A 67 8.67 -22.75 8.05
N VAL A 68 8.06 -21.96 7.14
CA VAL A 68 6.59 -21.87 7.01
C VAL A 68 6.00 -23.23 6.69
N ARG A 69 6.59 -23.96 5.73
CA ARG A 69 6.13 -25.30 5.31
C ARG A 69 6.29 -26.33 6.42
N GLU A 70 7.40 -26.32 7.13
CA GLU A 70 7.64 -27.16 8.29
C GLU A 70 6.53 -26.98 9.34
N ARG A 71 6.28 -25.76 9.77
CA ARG A 71 5.26 -25.45 10.78
C ARG A 71 3.84 -25.83 10.34
N ILE A 72 3.50 -25.64 9.06
CA ILE A 72 2.20 -26.06 8.49
C ILE A 72 2.07 -27.59 8.50
N THR A 73 3.15 -28.29 8.17
CA THR A 73 3.20 -29.77 8.16
C THR A 73 3.06 -30.34 9.57
N ASP A 74 3.59 -29.64 10.57
CA ASP A 74 3.43 -29.97 11.99
C ASP A 74 2.01 -29.74 12.53
N GLY A 75 1.11 -29.15 11.69
CA GLY A 75 -0.30 -28.95 12.01
C GLY A 75 -0.62 -27.59 12.64
N ASP A 76 0.31 -26.64 12.62
CA ASP A 76 0.07 -25.30 13.15
C ASP A 76 -1.00 -24.55 12.37
N SER A 77 -1.77 -23.72 13.08
CA SER A 77 -2.68 -22.76 12.45
C SER A 77 -1.89 -21.62 11.80
N ASP A 78 -2.50 -20.91 10.83
CA ASP A 78 -1.88 -19.76 10.14
C ASP A 78 -1.40 -18.69 11.13
N GLU A 79 -2.22 -18.42 12.13
CA GLU A 79 -1.89 -17.46 13.18
C GLU A 79 -0.70 -17.94 14.04
N ALA A 80 -0.62 -19.23 14.36
CA ALA A 80 0.49 -19.81 15.12
C ALA A 80 1.80 -19.71 14.35
N VAL A 81 1.79 -20.02 13.03
CA VAL A 81 2.94 -19.89 12.15
C VAL A 81 3.44 -18.44 12.12
N LEU A 82 2.54 -17.47 11.87
CA LEU A 82 2.92 -16.06 11.83
C LEU A 82 3.43 -15.56 13.19
N ASN A 83 2.81 -15.98 14.29
CA ASN A 83 3.26 -15.62 15.65
C ASN A 83 4.64 -16.17 15.97
N TYR A 84 4.92 -17.40 15.55
CA TYR A 84 6.24 -18.00 15.71
C TYR A 84 7.31 -17.20 14.95
N ILE A 85 7.06 -16.85 13.69
CA ILE A 85 7.99 -16.08 12.87
C ILE A 85 8.20 -14.68 13.47
N VAL A 86 7.11 -14.00 13.86
CA VAL A 86 7.17 -12.67 14.50
C VAL A 86 7.96 -12.72 15.81
N SER A 87 7.81 -13.77 16.62
CA SER A 87 8.56 -13.91 17.88
C SER A 87 10.08 -14.02 17.66
N ARG A 88 10.49 -14.55 16.50
CA ARG A 88 11.90 -14.79 16.18
C ARG A 88 12.55 -13.65 15.40
N TYR A 89 11.80 -13.01 14.50
CA TYR A 89 12.29 -11.98 13.58
C TYR A 89 11.71 -10.59 13.82
N GLY A 90 10.74 -10.47 14.72
CA GLY A 90 10.07 -9.21 15.06
C GLY A 90 8.93 -8.85 14.11
N GLU A 91 8.14 -7.84 14.50
CA GLU A 91 6.94 -7.39 13.75
C GLU A 91 7.26 -6.89 12.33
N PHE A 92 8.50 -6.47 12.06
CA PHE A 92 8.91 -5.98 10.76
C PHE A 92 8.89 -7.06 9.66
N VAL A 93 8.91 -8.34 10.04
CA VAL A 93 8.77 -9.47 9.10
C VAL A 93 7.40 -9.50 8.41
N LEU A 94 6.40 -8.85 8.98
CA LEU A 94 5.08 -8.76 8.37
C LEU A 94 5.04 -7.64 7.32
N LEU A 95 4.59 -7.94 6.10
CA LEU A 95 4.35 -6.93 5.07
C LEU A 95 3.16 -6.02 5.40
N LYS A 96 2.15 -6.59 6.08
CA LYS A 96 0.98 -5.85 6.54
C LYS A 96 1.03 -5.74 8.07
N PRO A 97 1.15 -4.52 8.63
CA PRO A 97 1.10 -4.34 10.08
C PRO A 97 -0.22 -4.85 10.65
N ARG A 98 -0.13 -5.64 11.73
CA ARG A 98 -1.33 -6.11 12.45
C ARG A 98 -1.98 -4.96 13.20
N PHE A 99 -3.29 -5.03 13.35
CA PHE A 99 -4.02 -4.14 14.25
C PHE A 99 -3.58 -4.40 15.70
N SER A 100 -2.88 -3.43 16.28
CA SER A 100 -2.45 -3.45 17.68
C SER A 100 -2.55 -2.04 18.25
N MET A 101 -2.46 -1.92 19.58
CA MET A 101 -2.41 -0.60 20.23
C MET A 101 -1.25 0.26 19.71
N LYS A 102 -0.13 -0.37 19.34
CA LYS A 102 1.05 0.32 18.79
C LYS A 102 0.81 0.83 17.36
N THR A 103 0.04 0.11 16.55
CA THR A 103 -0.28 0.48 15.16
C THR A 103 -1.59 1.23 15.03
N GLY A 104 -2.36 1.40 16.13
CA GLY A 104 -3.64 2.09 16.14
C GLY A 104 -3.55 3.54 15.63
N LEU A 105 -2.45 4.24 15.96
CA LEU A 105 -2.20 5.59 15.44
C LEU A 105 -1.99 5.59 13.92
N LEU A 106 -1.28 4.59 13.38
CA LEU A 106 -1.04 4.46 11.94
C LEU A 106 -2.35 4.33 11.15
N TRP A 107 -3.29 3.54 11.68
CA TRP A 107 -4.58 3.32 11.04
C TRP A 107 -5.59 4.44 11.31
N GLY A 108 -5.49 5.08 12.48
CA GLY A 108 -6.38 6.19 12.89
C GLY A 108 -5.97 7.55 12.33
N ALA A 109 -4.69 7.79 12.09
CA ALA A 109 -4.18 9.09 11.65
C ALA A 109 -4.84 9.62 10.36
N PRO A 110 -5.03 8.84 9.27
CA PRO A 110 -5.69 9.34 8.07
C PRO A 110 -7.13 9.81 8.34
N VAL A 111 -7.87 9.07 9.15
CA VAL A 111 -9.25 9.42 9.51
C VAL A 111 -9.29 10.71 10.32
N LEU A 112 -8.42 10.85 11.32
CA LEU A 112 -8.31 12.07 12.14
C LEU A 112 -7.92 13.28 11.29
N LEU A 113 -6.99 13.12 10.34
CA LEU A 113 -6.58 14.21 9.43
C LEU A 113 -7.72 14.66 8.51
N VAL A 114 -8.48 13.71 7.96
CA VAL A 114 -9.66 14.03 7.13
C VAL A 114 -10.72 14.75 7.95
N LEU A 115 -11.00 14.29 9.15
CA LEU A 115 -11.97 14.96 10.04
C LEU A 115 -11.51 16.36 10.45
N ALA A 116 -10.25 16.51 10.86
CA ALA A 116 -9.70 17.80 11.24
C ALA A 116 -9.67 18.79 10.06
N GLY A 117 -9.24 18.32 8.88
CA GLY A 117 -9.24 19.10 7.65
C GLY A 117 -10.65 19.51 7.21
N GLY A 118 -11.58 18.58 7.23
CA GLY A 118 -12.98 18.84 6.90
C GLY A 118 -13.63 19.85 7.83
N LEU A 119 -13.44 19.69 9.15
CA LEU A 119 -13.92 20.65 10.15
C LEU A 119 -13.29 22.03 9.96
N SER A 120 -11.99 22.09 9.69
CA SER A 120 -11.29 23.35 9.42
C SER A 120 -11.85 24.05 8.17
N LEU A 121 -12.08 23.31 7.08
CA LEU A 121 -12.68 23.86 5.86
C LEU A 121 -14.09 24.37 6.10
N LEU A 122 -14.92 23.62 6.83
CA LEU A 122 -16.28 24.05 7.19
C LEU A 122 -16.26 25.33 8.02
N PHE A 123 -15.34 25.42 8.98
CA PHE A 123 -15.20 26.61 9.82
C PHE A 123 -14.72 27.82 9.00
N LEU A 124 -13.74 27.65 8.10
CA LEU A 124 -13.29 28.73 7.21
C LEU A 124 -14.40 29.15 6.23
N ALA A 125 -15.14 28.19 5.65
CA ALA A 125 -16.25 28.48 4.75
C ALA A 125 -17.35 29.30 5.45
N ARG A 126 -17.72 28.91 6.68
CA ARG A 126 -18.69 29.66 7.49
C ARG A 126 -18.21 31.06 7.85
N ARG A 127 -16.91 31.23 8.17
CA ARG A 127 -16.32 32.55 8.42
C ARG A 127 -16.30 33.44 7.17
N ARG A 128 -16.10 32.87 5.97
CA ARG A 128 -16.09 33.59 4.71
C ARG A 128 -17.49 33.94 4.22
N ALA A 129 -18.48 33.09 4.47
CA ALA A 129 -19.88 33.35 4.08
C ALA A 129 -20.48 34.59 4.75
N GLY A 130 -19.93 35.07 5.87
CA GLY A 130 -20.35 36.27 6.55
C GLY A 130 -19.59 37.54 6.18
N LYS A 131 -18.56 37.46 5.31
CA LYS A 131 -17.85 38.62 4.81
C LYS A 131 -18.26 38.89 3.37
N PRO A 132 -18.85 40.06 3.03
CA PRO A 132 -19.12 40.40 1.65
C PRO A 132 -17.81 40.36 0.86
N THR A 133 -17.76 39.54 -0.16
CA THR A 133 -16.62 39.40 -1.07
C THR A 133 -16.62 40.63 -1.97
N GLY A 134 -15.93 41.63 -1.58
CA GLY A 134 -15.79 42.89 -2.30
C GLY A 134 -16.09 44.08 -1.37
N SER A 135 -15.08 44.88 -1.05
CA SER A 135 -15.33 46.23 -0.63
C SER A 135 -16.11 46.92 -1.75
N LYS A 136 -17.22 47.60 -1.43
CA LYS A 136 -17.88 48.47 -2.43
C LYS A 136 -16.80 49.36 -3.00
N LEU A 137 -16.71 49.43 -4.34
CA LEU A 137 -15.81 50.31 -5.05
C LEU A 137 -15.93 51.71 -4.43
N THR A 138 -14.81 52.35 -4.15
CA THR A 138 -14.79 53.73 -3.74
C THR A 138 -15.37 54.61 -4.85
N ALA A 139 -15.88 55.80 -4.53
CA ALA A 139 -16.45 56.71 -5.52
C ALA A 139 -15.45 57.04 -6.66
N GLU A 140 -14.14 57.09 -6.33
CA GLU A 140 -13.07 57.31 -7.31
C GLU A 140 -12.85 56.14 -8.23
N GLU A 141 -12.84 54.92 -7.71
CA GLU A 141 -12.73 53.68 -8.51
C GLU A 141 -13.95 53.51 -9.42
N GLN A 142 -15.14 53.87 -8.95
CA GLN A 142 -16.39 53.83 -9.75
C GLN A 142 -16.37 54.87 -10.88
N ALA A 143 -15.82 56.07 -10.65
CA ALA A 143 -15.64 57.06 -11.67
C ALA A 143 -14.64 56.60 -12.75
N GLN A 144 -13.49 56.07 -12.36
CA GLN A 144 -12.51 55.52 -13.30
C GLN A 144 -13.05 54.36 -14.11
N LEU A 145 -13.81 53.43 -13.51
CA LEU A 145 -14.47 52.37 -14.21
C LEU A 145 -15.45 52.88 -15.25
N THR A 146 -16.23 53.90 -14.90
CA THR A 146 -17.23 54.49 -15.81
C THR A 146 -16.57 55.21 -17.01
N GLU A 147 -15.41 55.83 -16.79
CA GLU A 147 -14.60 56.48 -17.82
C GLU A 147 -14.00 55.46 -18.79
N LEU A 148 -13.49 54.32 -18.26
CA LEU A 148 -12.94 53.23 -19.07
C LEU A 148 -14.00 52.50 -19.91
N LEU A 149 -15.24 52.39 -19.42
CA LEU A 149 -16.33 51.75 -20.13
C LEU A 149 -16.98 52.66 -21.21
N LYS A 150 -16.67 53.97 -21.21
CA LYS A 150 -17.17 54.95 -22.21
C LYS A 150 -16.30 55.05 -23.46
N LYS A 151 -15.10 54.42 -23.45
CA LYS A 151 -14.16 54.46 -24.55
C LYS A 151 -14.24 53.21 -25.40
#